data_4b276436eaa48aa3d2bdcdfcc7db8cef
#
_entry.id   4b276436eaa48aa3d2bdcdfcc7db8cef
#
_cell.length_a   1.000
_cell.length_b   1.000
_cell.length_c   1.000
_cell.angle_alpha   90.00
_cell.angle_beta   90.00
_cell.angle_gamma   90.00
#
_symmetry.space_group_name_H-M   'P 1'
#
loop_
_entity.id
_entity.type
_entity.pdbx_description
1 polymer ?
#
loop_
_entity_poly.entity_id
_entity_poly.type
_entity_poly.pdbx_seq_one_letter_code
_entity_poly.pdbx_strand_id
1 'polypeptide(L)' 'MSDLDSSQTVAIQVDGAARQVAAGTTLAQLVDALGHAPQAVSTAVNAQFVARAARHNRVLQAGDQVLLFQPIVGG' A
#
# COMPACT_ATOMS: atom_id res chain seq x y z
N MET A 1 4.22 -13.39 -26.09
CA MET A 1 3.92 -13.23 -25.69
C MET A 1 4.13 -13.02 -24.77
N SER A 2 4.41 -12.88 -24.27
CA SER A 2 4.64 -12.75 -23.39
C SER A 2 4.55 -11.70 -22.65
N ASP A 3 4.22 -10.84 -22.70
CA ASP A 3 3.90 -9.80 -22.00
C ASP A 3 3.02 -10.07 -20.94
N LEU A 4 2.84 -11.19 -20.58
CA LEU A 4 1.99 -11.52 -19.53
C LEU A 4 2.36 -10.91 -18.24
N ASP A 5 3.63 -10.77 -17.96
CA ASP A 5 4.05 -10.25 -16.69
C ASP A 5 3.68 -8.83 -16.50
N SER A 6 3.72 -8.05 -17.54
CA SER A 6 3.45 -6.64 -17.37
C SER A 6 1.98 -6.37 -17.11
N SER A 7 1.12 -7.35 -17.31
CA SER A 7 -0.28 -7.14 -17.03
C SER A 7 -0.72 -7.78 -15.73
N GLN A 8 0.20 -8.34 -14.96
CA GLN A 8 -0.19 -8.96 -13.70
C GLN A 8 -0.48 -7.90 -12.66
N THR A 9 -1.59 -8.10 -12.00
CA THR A 9 -1.98 -7.22 -10.90
C THR A 9 -2.44 -8.08 -9.73
N VAL A 10 -2.46 -7.47 -8.56
CA VAL A 10 -3.03 -8.10 -7.38
C VAL A 10 -4.14 -7.22 -6.86
N ALA A 11 -5.17 -7.85 -6.34
CA ALA A 11 -6.30 -7.14 -5.77
C ALA A 11 -6.05 -6.97 -4.28
N ILE A 12 -6.13 -5.73 -3.82
CA ILE A 12 -5.99 -5.39 -2.42
C ILE A 12 -7.18 -4.55 -2.02
N GLN A 13 -7.28 -4.23 -0.74
CA GLN A 13 -8.27 -3.29 -0.25
C GLN A 13 -7.55 -2.12 0.39
N VAL A 14 -8.01 -0.93 0.07
CA VAL A 14 -7.48 0.29 0.67
C VAL A 14 -8.64 0.98 1.35
N ASP A 15 -8.58 1.07 2.68
CA ASP A 15 -9.64 1.66 3.49
C ASP A 15 -11.00 1.04 3.17
N GLY A 16 -11.00 -0.28 2.92
CA GLY A 16 -12.22 -1.00 2.65
C GLY A 16 -12.66 -1.02 1.20
N ALA A 17 -11.97 -0.32 0.31
CA ALA A 17 -12.32 -0.27 -1.10
C ALA A 17 -11.38 -1.13 -1.91
N ALA A 18 -11.91 -1.93 -2.80
CA ALA A 18 -11.09 -2.79 -3.64
C ALA A 18 -10.24 -1.96 -4.59
N ARG A 19 -9.01 -2.37 -4.77
CA ARG A 19 -8.10 -1.67 -5.67
C ARG A 19 -7.13 -2.69 -6.24
N GLN A 20 -6.78 -2.53 -7.51
CA GLN A 20 -5.78 -3.38 -8.12
C GLN A 20 -4.49 -2.60 -8.30
N VAL A 21 -3.38 -3.25 -7.98
CA VAL A 21 -2.05 -2.66 -8.17
C VAL A 21 -1.19 -3.67 -8.90
N ALA A 22 -0.16 -3.19 -9.55
CA ALA A 22 0.75 -4.07 -10.26
C ALA A 22 1.44 -5.01 -9.27
N ALA A 23 1.63 -6.24 -9.68
CA ALA A 23 2.36 -7.19 -8.86
C ALA A 23 3.75 -6.63 -8.57
N GLY A 24 4.18 -6.73 -7.32
CA GLY A 24 5.46 -6.17 -6.90
C GLY A 24 5.38 -4.76 -6.36
N THR A 25 4.19 -4.16 -6.38
CA THR A 25 4.03 -2.81 -5.81
C THR A 25 4.28 -2.86 -4.32
N THR A 26 5.06 -1.91 -3.82
CA THR A 26 5.30 -1.79 -2.39
C THR A 26 4.28 -0.85 -1.76
N LEU A 27 4.19 -0.93 -0.44
CA LEU A 27 3.31 -0.03 0.30
C LEU A 27 3.73 1.43 0.09
N ALA A 28 5.03 1.70 0.02
CA ALA A 28 5.50 3.06 -0.24
C ALA A 28 5.01 3.55 -1.60
N GLN A 29 5.05 2.69 -2.60
CA GLN A 29 4.60 3.07 -3.93
C GLN A 29 3.09 3.31 -3.94
N LEU A 30 2.34 2.54 -3.18
CA LEU A 30 0.90 2.74 -3.09
C LEU A 30 0.59 4.09 -2.46
N VAL A 31 1.25 4.44 -1.37
CA VAL A 31 1.03 5.72 -0.70
C VAL A 31 1.29 6.86 -1.67
N ASP A 32 2.37 6.75 -2.43
CA ASP A 32 2.71 7.78 -3.40
C ASP A 32 1.66 7.86 -4.51
N ALA A 33 1.21 6.71 -5.00
CA ALA A 33 0.22 6.68 -6.08
C ALA A 33 -1.12 7.27 -5.65
N LEU A 34 -1.42 7.21 -4.35
CA LEU A 34 -2.65 7.79 -3.83
C LEU A 34 -2.54 9.28 -3.59
N GLY A 35 -1.36 9.85 -3.83
CA GLY A 35 -1.17 11.29 -3.71
C GLY A 35 -0.82 11.77 -2.31
N HIS A 36 -0.45 10.86 -1.41
CA HIS A 36 -0.09 11.24 -0.06
C HIS A 36 1.41 11.41 0.06
N ALA A 37 1.82 12.43 0.79
CA ALA A 37 3.22 12.52 1.19
C ALA A 37 3.50 11.43 2.21
N PRO A 38 4.70 10.85 2.23
CA PRO A 38 4.97 9.74 3.14
C PRO A 38 4.70 10.07 4.59
N GLN A 39 4.98 11.29 5.02
CA GLN A 39 4.79 11.67 6.41
C GLN A 39 3.36 12.10 6.73
N ALA A 40 2.50 12.15 5.73
CA ALA A 40 1.14 12.63 5.94
C ALA A 40 0.19 11.55 6.42
N VAL A 41 0.59 10.27 6.32
CA VAL A 41 -0.27 9.17 6.71
C VAL A 41 0.53 8.13 7.46
N SER A 42 -0.17 7.42 8.31
CA SER A 42 0.32 6.18 8.91
C SER A 42 -0.34 5.02 8.19
N THR A 43 0.31 3.87 8.17
CA THR A 43 -0.17 2.74 7.40
C THR A 43 -0.21 1.49 8.25
N ALA A 44 -1.19 0.64 7.95
CA ALA A 44 -1.26 -0.70 8.50
C ALA A 44 -1.63 -1.65 7.38
N VAL A 45 -1.10 -2.86 7.43
CA VAL A 45 -1.44 -3.90 6.46
C VAL A 45 -1.87 -5.11 7.25
N ASN A 46 -3.06 -5.59 6.97
CA ASN A 46 -3.62 -6.75 7.66
C ASN A 46 -3.60 -6.55 9.17
N ALA A 47 -3.98 -5.34 9.58
CA ALA A 47 -4.08 -4.94 10.98
C ALA A 47 -2.73 -4.80 11.70
N GLN A 48 -1.64 -4.77 10.94
CA GLN A 48 -0.32 -4.58 11.52
C GLN A 48 0.26 -3.26 11.06
N PHE A 49 0.70 -2.46 12.02
CA PHE A 49 1.31 -1.18 11.71
C PHE A 49 2.59 -1.39 10.89
N VAL A 50 2.77 -0.57 9.86
CA VAL A 50 3.98 -0.59 9.06
C VAL A 50 4.62 0.79 9.17
N ALA A 51 5.79 0.84 9.77
CA ALA A 51 6.51 2.10 9.93
C ALA A 51 6.88 2.68 8.58
N ARG A 52 6.98 4.00 8.54
CA ARG A 52 7.26 4.69 7.28
C ARG A 52 8.53 4.15 6.61
N ALA A 53 9.57 3.91 7.39
CA ALA A 53 10.83 3.44 6.83
C ALA A 53 10.76 2.00 6.32
N ALA A 54 9.75 1.24 6.72
CA ALA A 54 9.61 -0.14 6.29
C ALA A 54 8.69 -0.29 5.08
N ARG A 55 8.02 0.77 4.65
CA ARG A 55 7.03 0.65 3.58
C ARG A 55 7.64 0.22 2.27
N HIS A 56 8.86 0.66 1.98
CA HIS A 56 9.49 0.33 0.71
C HIS A 56 9.89 -1.14 0.64
N ASN A 57 9.94 -1.83 1.77
CA ASN A 57 10.23 -3.25 1.81
C ASN A 57 8.97 -4.10 1.93
N ARG A 58 7.82 -3.48 2.06
CA ARG A 58 6.57 -4.23 2.22
C ARG A 58 5.90 -4.34 0.87
N VAL A 59 6.09 -5.48 0.22
CA VAL A 59 5.46 -5.76 -1.06
C VAL A 59 4.03 -6.19 -0.80
N LEU A 60 3.09 -5.60 -1.53
CA LEU A 60 1.67 -5.89 -1.35
C LEU A 60 1.32 -7.20 -2.04
N GLN A 61 0.49 -7.99 -1.39
CA GLN A 61 0.09 -9.30 -1.88
C GLN A 61 -1.41 -9.29 -2.13
N ALA A 62 -1.87 -10.21 -2.95
CA ALA A 62 -3.30 -10.34 -3.19
C ALA A 62 -4.02 -10.57 -1.87
N GLY A 63 -5.09 -9.82 -1.67
CA GLY A 63 -5.89 -9.94 -0.46
C GLY A 63 -5.44 -9.07 0.70
N ASP A 64 -4.33 -8.35 0.55
CA ASP A 64 -3.89 -7.47 1.63
C ASP A 64 -4.91 -6.38 1.88
N GLN A 65 -5.09 -6.07 3.15
CA GLN A 65 -5.97 -4.98 3.57
C GLN A 65 -5.11 -3.85 4.09
N VAL A 66 -5.13 -2.74 3.38
CA VAL A 66 -4.30 -1.59 3.71
C VAL A 66 -5.19 -0.54 4.34
N LEU A 67 -4.76 -0.03 5.48
CA LEU A 67 -5.45 1.07 6.14
C LEU A 67 -4.52 2.26 6.19
N LEU A 68 -5.06 3.41 5.86
CA LEU A 68 -4.34 4.67 5.92
C LEU A 68 -5.03 5.55 6.94
N PHE A 69 -4.26 6.15 7.82
CA PHE A 69 -4.85 7.02 8.83
C PHE A 69 -3.88 8.13 9.13
N GLN A 70 -4.41 9.20 9.66
CA GLN A 70 -3.58 10.35 9.96
C GLN A 70 -2.79 10.09 11.21
N PRO A 71 -1.49 10.39 11.20
CA PRO A 71 -0.71 10.24 12.40
C PRO A 71 -1.21 11.19 13.46
N ILE A 72 -1.14 10.75 14.70
CA ILE A 72 -1.50 11.60 15.80
C ILE A 72 -0.38 12.58 16.00
N VAL A 73 -0.72 13.85 15.88
CA VAL A 73 0.25 14.89 16.08
C VAL A 73 0.13 15.31 17.52
N GLY A 74 1.13 15.04 18.27
CA GLY A 74 1.08 15.36 19.66
C GLY A 74 0.94 16.84 19.87
N GLY A 75 0.00 17.18 20.52
CA GLY A 75 -0.38 18.45 20.94
C GLY A 75 0.26 19.66 20.52
#